data_f2235e34f71b8fd2e17690b9a1c8b6b0
#
_entry.id   f2235e34f71b8fd2e17690b9a1c8b6b0
#
_cell.length_a   1.000
_cell.length_b   1.000
_cell.length_c   1.000
_cell.angle_alpha   90.00
_cell.angle_beta   90.00
_cell.angle_gamma   90.00
#
_symmetry.space_group_name_H-M   'P 1'
#
loop_
_entity.id
_entity.type
_entity.pdbx_description
1 polymer ?
#
loop_
_entity_poly.entity_id
_entity_poly.type
_entity_poly.pdbx_seq_one_letter_code
_entity_poly.pdbx_strand_id
1 'polypeptide(L)'
;MAVRFVIVGGGPAGNQAASHAARLGAKVTLVERDVVGGAAHLWDCIPSKAMIATGGAMAFVERSEGMGLASLDADLDTDALKRRIAGIEEHLRGSVEDLLTDQGVRVVRGAGRLTGPHSVRVGDEELEADAVLLATGSRPRIPDWCQPDGDRILTTRQAYPPPVMPAHLVVIGSGVTGVEFVHMFASFGAQVTLVVSRQQVLPNKDPEVAAALEEEFLRRGVRLFIGARAVGIDRTEDGGVAVRCDDGRVARGTHALLAIGSVPNSEDLGLDAAGVDTDERGYVPVNQHCQSNVPHIYAAGDLSGKLPLSSVAAMQGRKIAEHVMGMQAREHRHLDYDKAPQAVFTEPEIAEVGVAEAEAFASGRKIRVTKVPFSSNPKALINNDPRGFVKIVSDPATGTVLGGSIVGRHAAELISVIALAVNCNLRVADVVDSLLVHPSVAESLTEAAE
;
A
#
# COMPACT_ATOMS: atom_id res chain seq x y z
N MET A 1 31.74 -22.62 1.92
CA MET A 1 31.91 -21.20 1.51
C MET A 1 30.65 -20.46 1.85
N ALA A 2 30.72 -19.16 2.15
CA ALA A 2 29.50 -18.36 2.38
C ALA A 2 28.72 -18.22 1.05
N VAL A 3 27.40 -18.30 1.11
CA VAL A 3 26.52 -18.13 -0.05
C VAL A 3 26.65 -16.69 -0.58
N ARG A 4 26.93 -16.53 -1.87
CA ARG A 4 26.92 -15.22 -2.55
C ARG A 4 25.50 -14.91 -2.99
N PHE A 5 24.89 -13.95 -2.32
CA PHE A 5 23.52 -13.54 -2.60
C PHE A 5 23.49 -12.15 -3.20
N VAL A 6 23.09 -12.04 -4.47
CA VAL A 6 22.94 -10.78 -5.18
C VAL A 6 21.46 -10.39 -5.23
N ILE A 7 21.16 -9.17 -4.82
CA ILE A 7 19.81 -8.64 -4.73
C ILE A 7 19.72 -7.42 -5.65
N VAL A 8 18.78 -7.43 -6.59
CA VAL A 8 18.52 -6.33 -7.53
C VAL A 8 17.25 -5.60 -7.12
N GLY A 9 17.41 -4.40 -6.58
CA GLY A 9 16.35 -3.54 -6.03
C GLY A 9 16.38 -3.44 -4.51
N GLY A 10 16.56 -2.24 -4.01
CA GLY A 10 16.68 -1.89 -2.59
C GLY A 10 15.37 -1.47 -1.93
N GLY A 11 14.21 -1.88 -2.46
CA GLY A 11 12.91 -1.68 -1.83
C GLY A 11 12.70 -2.57 -0.59
N PRO A 12 11.48 -2.59 0.00
CA PRO A 12 11.21 -3.35 1.23
C PRO A 12 11.61 -4.82 1.18
N ALA A 13 11.38 -5.50 0.04
CA ALA A 13 11.79 -6.90 -0.13
C ALA A 13 13.32 -7.05 -0.14
N GLY A 14 14.00 -6.22 -0.94
CA GLY A 14 15.47 -6.30 -1.08
C GLY A 14 16.18 -5.95 0.20
N ASN A 15 15.79 -4.88 0.88
CA ASN A 15 16.37 -4.46 2.16
C ASN A 15 16.22 -5.53 3.24
N GLN A 16 15.02 -6.08 3.38
CA GLN A 16 14.75 -7.11 4.38
C GLN A 16 15.51 -8.40 4.06
N ALA A 17 15.58 -8.78 2.77
CA ALA A 17 16.37 -9.94 2.35
C ALA A 17 17.87 -9.73 2.61
N ALA A 18 18.39 -8.54 2.27
CA ALA A 18 19.80 -8.21 2.47
C ALA A 18 20.20 -8.28 3.94
N SER A 19 19.46 -7.54 4.80
CA SER A 19 19.70 -7.52 6.24
C SER A 19 19.59 -8.91 6.86
N HIS A 20 18.56 -9.69 6.50
CA HIS A 20 18.33 -10.99 7.11
C HIS A 20 19.37 -12.02 6.65
N ALA A 21 19.69 -12.08 5.33
CA ALA A 21 20.70 -13.00 4.81
C ALA A 21 22.10 -12.71 5.34
N ALA A 22 22.47 -11.43 5.48
CA ALA A 22 23.75 -11.05 6.07
C ALA A 22 23.89 -11.54 7.52
N ARG A 23 22.85 -11.37 8.33
CA ARG A 23 22.82 -11.92 9.70
C ARG A 23 22.91 -13.44 9.76
N LEU A 24 22.46 -14.13 8.73
CA LEU A 24 22.58 -15.59 8.59
C LEU A 24 23.93 -16.02 8.00
N GLY A 25 24.85 -15.10 7.70
CA GLY A 25 26.21 -15.38 7.24
C GLY A 25 26.38 -15.44 5.71
N ALA A 26 25.42 -14.96 4.92
CA ALA A 26 25.59 -14.81 3.50
C ALA A 26 26.54 -13.64 3.16
N LYS A 27 27.25 -13.75 2.02
CA LYS A 27 27.93 -12.61 1.39
C LYS A 27 26.95 -11.90 0.48
N VAL A 28 26.37 -10.78 0.97
CA VAL A 28 25.29 -10.08 0.29
C VAL A 28 25.81 -8.88 -0.50
N THR A 29 25.36 -8.77 -1.75
CA THR A 29 25.49 -7.56 -2.58
C THR A 29 24.10 -7.06 -2.95
N LEU A 30 23.75 -5.85 -2.53
CA LEU A 30 22.51 -5.16 -2.87
C LEU A 30 22.79 -4.16 -3.99
N VAL A 31 22.11 -4.31 -5.10
CA VAL A 31 22.17 -3.40 -6.26
C VAL A 31 20.95 -2.50 -6.24
N GLU A 32 21.16 -1.17 -6.15
CA GLU A 32 20.08 -0.19 -6.16
C GLU A 32 20.40 0.96 -7.11
N ARG A 33 19.44 1.25 -7.98
CA ARG A 33 19.58 2.26 -9.02
C ARG A 33 19.36 3.69 -8.49
N ASP A 34 18.32 3.84 -7.66
CA ASP A 34 17.86 5.14 -7.18
C ASP A 34 18.22 5.33 -5.69
N VAL A 35 17.37 4.90 -4.79
CA VAL A 35 17.55 5.06 -3.34
C VAL A 35 17.25 3.77 -2.59
N VAL A 36 18.05 3.47 -1.58
CA VAL A 36 17.77 2.37 -0.64
C VAL A 36 16.51 2.72 0.16
N GLY A 37 15.52 1.82 0.10
CA GLY A 37 14.14 2.08 0.52
C GLY A 37 13.17 1.97 -0.65
N GLY A 38 13.65 2.23 -1.87
CA GLY A 38 12.91 2.09 -3.12
C GLY A 38 11.70 3.01 -3.20
N ALA A 39 10.73 2.63 -4.03
CA ALA A 39 9.50 3.41 -4.25
C ALA A 39 8.70 3.67 -2.97
N ALA A 40 8.77 2.78 -1.98
CA ALA A 40 8.09 2.97 -0.70
C ALA A 40 8.59 4.22 0.04
N HIS A 41 9.89 4.52 -0.02
CA HIS A 41 10.46 5.71 0.59
C HIS A 41 10.29 6.96 -0.27
N LEU A 42 10.50 6.87 -1.60
CA LEU A 42 10.54 8.04 -2.48
C LEU A 42 9.16 8.54 -2.92
N TRP A 43 8.19 7.64 -3.11
CA TRP A 43 6.96 8.03 -3.80
C TRP A 43 5.67 7.45 -3.20
N ASP A 44 5.67 6.17 -2.81
CA ASP A 44 4.40 5.49 -2.61
C ASP A 44 3.90 5.49 -1.16
N CYS A 45 4.76 5.17 -0.17
CA CYS A 45 4.30 5.02 1.21
C CYS A 45 4.62 6.26 2.06
N ILE A 46 5.89 6.64 2.16
CA ILE A 46 6.31 7.68 3.11
C ILE A 46 5.80 9.07 2.70
N PRO A 47 5.98 9.55 1.46
CA PRO A 47 5.47 10.86 1.05
C PRO A 47 3.94 10.94 1.17
N SER A 48 3.23 9.91 0.72
CA SER A 48 1.76 9.90 0.77
C SER A 48 1.25 9.92 2.21
N LYS A 49 1.81 9.11 3.11
CA LYS A 49 1.38 9.05 4.52
C LYS A 49 1.77 10.31 5.28
N ALA A 50 2.87 10.97 4.90
CA ALA A 50 3.21 12.29 5.45
C ALA A 50 2.20 13.36 5.06
N MET A 51 1.73 13.36 3.79
CA MET A 51 0.66 14.24 3.33
C MET A 51 -0.68 13.93 4.00
N ILE A 52 -1.05 12.65 4.09
CA ILE A 52 -2.26 12.20 4.79
C ILE A 52 -2.25 12.65 6.25
N ALA A 53 -1.11 12.50 6.95
CA ALA A 53 -0.99 12.94 8.33
C ALA A 53 -1.19 14.45 8.48
N THR A 54 -0.70 15.25 7.52
CA THR A 54 -0.95 16.70 7.50
C THR A 54 -2.43 17.00 7.24
N GLY A 55 -3.07 16.30 6.28
CA GLY A 55 -4.50 16.42 6.01
C GLY A 55 -5.37 16.01 7.21
N GLY A 56 -4.99 14.94 7.91
CA GLY A 56 -5.64 14.52 9.15
C GLY A 56 -5.54 15.54 10.28
N ALA A 57 -4.40 16.26 10.38
CA ALA A 57 -4.25 17.37 11.32
C ALA A 57 -5.19 18.54 10.99
N MET A 58 -5.33 18.90 9.70
CA MET A 58 -6.30 19.92 9.27
C MET A 58 -7.74 19.50 9.56
N ALA A 59 -8.11 18.27 9.23
CA ALA A 59 -9.42 17.73 9.56
C ALA A 59 -9.69 17.66 11.07
N PHE A 60 -8.66 17.44 11.91
CA PHE A 60 -8.78 17.53 13.35
C PHE A 60 -9.07 18.97 13.82
N VAL A 61 -8.41 19.97 13.23
CA VAL A 61 -8.67 21.39 13.54
C VAL A 61 -10.15 21.74 13.28
N GLU A 62 -10.71 21.32 12.14
CA GLU A 62 -12.15 21.52 11.84
C GLU A 62 -13.07 20.88 12.89
N ARG A 63 -12.72 19.70 13.41
CA ARG A 63 -13.54 19.00 14.43
C ARG A 63 -13.32 19.52 15.85
N SER A 64 -12.25 20.26 16.08
CA SER A 64 -11.85 20.70 17.43
C SER A 64 -12.87 21.64 18.10
N GLU A 65 -13.66 22.37 17.34
CA GLU A 65 -14.74 23.21 17.84
C GLU A 65 -15.75 22.40 18.68
N GLY A 66 -16.12 21.20 18.23
CA GLY A 66 -16.98 20.28 18.98
C GLY A 66 -16.35 19.73 20.28
N MET A 67 -15.05 19.95 20.48
CA MET A 67 -14.31 19.53 21.68
C MET A 67 -14.14 20.64 22.72
N GLY A 68 -14.82 21.76 22.53
CA GLY A 68 -14.75 22.93 23.43
C GLY A 68 -13.59 23.89 23.11
N LEU A 69 -12.96 23.76 21.97
CA LEU A 69 -11.98 24.74 21.48
C LEU A 69 -12.70 25.82 20.65
N ALA A 70 -12.16 27.05 20.69
CA ALA A 70 -12.61 28.07 19.75
C ALA A 70 -12.24 27.68 18.32
N SER A 71 -12.98 28.25 17.35
CA SER A 71 -12.65 28.04 15.92
C SER A 71 -11.18 28.33 15.66
N LEU A 72 -10.51 27.40 15.01
CA LEU A 72 -9.12 27.48 14.60
C LEU A 72 -9.06 27.41 13.08
N ASP A 73 -8.27 28.29 12.47
CA ASP A 73 -7.97 28.21 11.05
C ASP A 73 -6.58 27.60 10.87
N ALA A 74 -6.46 26.68 9.92
CA ALA A 74 -5.19 26.09 9.54
C ALA A 74 -4.95 26.23 8.05
N ASP A 75 -3.86 26.88 7.70
CA ASP A 75 -3.41 27.03 6.33
C ASP A 75 -2.27 26.04 6.01
N LEU A 76 -2.28 25.49 4.80
CA LEU A 76 -1.22 24.61 4.34
C LEU A 76 -0.01 25.39 3.86
N ASP A 77 1.12 25.28 4.59
CA ASP A 77 2.44 25.68 4.10
C ASP A 77 3.04 24.54 3.27
N THR A 78 2.88 24.63 1.95
CA THR A 78 3.34 23.60 0.99
C THR A 78 4.85 23.44 1.03
N ASP A 79 5.62 24.51 1.25
CA ASP A 79 7.08 24.43 1.29
C ASP A 79 7.58 23.81 2.59
N ALA A 80 6.91 24.09 3.71
CA ALA A 80 7.19 23.38 4.97
C ALA A 80 6.86 21.90 4.86
N LEU A 81 5.75 21.55 4.19
CA LEU A 81 5.37 20.15 3.92
C LEU A 81 6.43 19.43 3.06
N LYS A 82 6.90 20.05 1.97
CA LYS A 82 7.99 19.53 1.13
C LYS A 82 9.25 19.27 1.94
N ARG A 83 9.69 20.25 2.75
CA ARG A 83 10.88 20.10 3.61
C ARG A 83 10.70 18.98 4.63
N ARG A 84 9.50 18.85 5.22
CA ARG A 84 9.20 17.77 6.17
C ARG A 84 9.29 16.40 5.52
N ILE A 85 8.72 16.22 4.33
CA ILE A 85 8.76 14.95 3.58
C ILE A 85 10.23 14.60 3.28
N ALA A 86 10.97 15.52 2.68
CA ALA A 86 12.38 15.32 2.34
C ALA A 86 13.25 14.97 3.58
N GLY A 87 12.97 15.59 4.72
CA GLY A 87 13.67 15.26 5.98
C GLY A 87 13.36 13.86 6.50
N ILE A 88 12.12 13.37 6.35
CA ILE A 88 11.73 12.01 6.73
C ILE A 88 12.41 10.99 5.79
N GLU A 89 12.37 11.24 4.49
CA GLU A 89 13.01 10.38 3.47
C GLU A 89 14.51 10.25 3.72
N GLU A 90 15.20 11.36 3.95
CA GLU A 90 16.64 11.39 4.21
C GLU A 90 17.00 10.62 5.49
N HIS A 91 16.24 10.82 6.58
CA HIS A 91 16.46 10.12 7.84
C HIS A 91 16.27 8.60 7.69
N LEU A 92 15.21 8.17 7.02
CA LEU A 92 14.94 6.75 6.81
C LEU A 92 15.96 6.09 5.89
N ARG A 93 16.36 6.80 4.82
CA ARG A 93 17.41 6.33 3.91
C ARG A 93 18.73 6.13 4.66
N GLY A 94 19.19 7.13 5.40
CA GLY A 94 20.40 7.04 6.20
C GLY A 94 20.36 5.87 7.18
N SER A 95 19.26 5.73 7.92
CA SER A 95 19.11 4.63 8.90
C SER A 95 19.18 3.24 8.25
N VAL A 96 18.62 3.05 7.04
CA VAL A 96 18.70 1.77 6.35
C VAL A 96 20.09 1.52 5.77
N GLU A 97 20.74 2.55 5.19
CA GLU A 97 22.10 2.43 4.66
C GLU A 97 23.13 2.12 5.76
N ASP A 98 23.03 2.77 6.91
CA ASP A 98 23.86 2.49 8.08
C ASP A 98 23.68 1.05 8.57
N LEU A 99 22.43 0.61 8.74
CA LEU A 99 22.10 -0.77 9.14
C LEU A 99 22.73 -1.81 8.20
N LEU A 100 22.58 -1.63 6.89
CA LEU A 100 23.12 -2.55 5.90
C LEU A 100 24.64 -2.56 5.90
N THR A 101 25.27 -1.39 6.07
CA THR A 101 26.72 -1.23 6.17
C THR A 101 27.27 -1.95 7.41
N ASP A 102 26.66 -1.74 8.58
CA ASP A 102 27.04 -2.39 9.83
C ASP A 102 26.93 -3.91 9.77
N GLN A 103 26.01 -4.43 8.93
CA GLN A 103 25.84 -5.85 8.70
C GLN A 103 26.78 -6.40 7.62
N GLY A 104 27.65 -5.57 7.04
CA GLY A 104 28.60 -5.99 6.01
C GLY A 104 27.97 -6.22 4.63
N VAL A 105 26.78 -5.69 4.37
CA VAL A 105 26.15 -5.72 3.05
C VAL A 105 26.88 -4.76 2.12
N ARG A 106 27.31 -5.27 0.96
CA ARG A 106 27.87 -4.42 -0.10
C ARG A 106 26.73 -3.77 -0.89
N VAL A 107 26.61 -2.45 -0.83
CA VAL A 107 25.66 -1.70 -1.67
C VAL A 107 26.36 -1.21 -2.93
N VAL A 108 25.82 -1.58 -4.09
CA VAL A 108 26.31 -1.14 -5.42
C VAL A 108 25.25 -0.26 -6.06
N ARG A 109 25.65 0.98 -6.39
CA ARG A 109 24.77 1.93 -7.08
C ARG A 109 24.75 1.67 -8.57
N GLY A 110 23.55 1.46 -9.13
CA GLY A 110 23.33 1.26 -10.55
C GLY A 110 22.18 0.32 -10.88
N ALA A 111 21.87 0.23 -12.16
CA ALA A 111 20.87 -0.70 -12.68
C ALA A 111 21.47 -2.09 -12.84
N GLY A 112 20.93 -3.07 -12.11
CA GLY A 112 21.33 -4.48 -12.21
C GLY A 112 20.60 -5.19 -13.33
N ARG A 113 21.33 -5.99 -14.12
CA ARG A 113 20.80 -6.81 -15.20
C ARG A 113 21.40 -8.21 -15.17
N LEU A 114 20.59 -9.24 -15.31
CA LEU A 114 21.04 -10.62 -15.49
C LEU A 114 21.78 -10.76 -16.83
N THR A 115 22.94 -11.38 -16.80
CA THR A 115 23.73 -11.76 -17.99
C THR A 115 23.79 -13.26 -18.18
N GLY A 116 23.31 -13.98 -17.17
CA GLY A 116 23.16 -15.42 -17.13
C GLY A 116 22.50 -15.84 -15.84
N PRO A 117 22.26 -17.15 -15.63
CA PRO A 117 21.55 -17.62 -14.45
C PRO A 117 22.27 -17.35 -13.12
N HIS A 118 23.60 -17.18 -13.14
CA HIS A 118 24.44 -16.96 -11.96
C HIS A 118 25.22 -15.64 -12.00
N SER A 119 24.85 -14.72 -12.88
CA SER A 119 25.57 -13.45 -13.05
C SER A 119 24.64 -12.25 -13.21
N VAL A 120 25.02 -11.16 -12.55
CA VAL A 120 24.36 -9.85 -12.61
C VAL A 120 25.38 -8.79 -12.97
N ARG A 121 25.09 -7.99 -14.00
CA ARG A 121 25.93 -6.86 -14.42
C ARG A 121 25.38 -5.55 -13.88
N VAL A 122 26.28 -4.70 -13.38
CA VAL A 122 25.99 -3.33 -12.95
C VAL A 122 27.06 -2.40 -13.54
N GLY A 123 26.70 -1.61 -14.55
CA GLY A 123 27.70 -0.89 -15.34
C GLY A 123 28.72 -1.85 -15.97
N ASP A 124 30.01 -1.67 -15.65
CA ASP A 124 31.10 -2.53 -16.16
C ASP A 124 31.42 -3.70 -15.19
N GLU A 125 30.79 -3.77 -14.02
CA GLU A 125 31.04 -4.83 -13.05
C GLU A 125 30.12 -6.02 -13.27
N GLU A 126 30.71 -7.24 -13.28
CA GLU A 126 30.00 -8.52 -13.30
C GLU A 126 30.04 -9.15 -11.89
N LEU A 127 28.86 -9.41 -11.34
CA LEU A 127 28.66 -10.00 -10.02
C LEU A 127 28.25 -11.46 -10.16
N GLU A 128 29.08 -12.39 -9.68
CA GLU A 128 28.70 -13.80 -9.60
C GLU A 128 27.82 -14.07 -8.38
N ALA A 129 26.79 -14.89 -8.54
CA ALA A 129 25.81 -15.22 -7.53
C ALA A 129 25.52 -16.72 -7.43
N ASP A 130 25.41 -17.22 -6.21
CA ASP A 130 24.86 -18.56 -5.92
C ASP A 130 23.32 -18.50 -5.88
N ALA A 131 22.76 -17.33 -5.49
CA ALA A 131 21.34 -17.01 -5.57
C ALA A 131 21.15 -15.54 -5.98
N VAL A 132 20.06 -15.25 -6.69
CA VAL A 132 19.66 -13.89 -7.09
C VAL A 132 18.24 -13.60 -6.64
N LEU A 133 18.00 -12.41 -6.07
CA LEU A 133 16.67 -11.87 -5.81
C LEU A 133 16.40 -10.68 -6.74
N LEU A 134 15.32 -10.75 -7.50
CA LEU A 134 14.77 -9.64 -8.27
C LEU A 134 13.67 -8.96 -7.46
N ALA A 135 13.89 -7.70 -7.06
CA ALA A 135 13.01 -6.91 -6.20
C ALA A 135 12.83 -5.48 -6.73
N THR A 136 12.71 -5.34 -8.04
CA THR A 136 12.70 -4.07 -8.77
C THR A 136 11.36 -3.32 -8.71
N GLY A 137 10.34 -3.92 -8.10
CA GLY A 137 9.05 -3.28 -7.86
C GLY A 137 8.24 -2.98 -9.11
N SER A 138 7.52 -1.86 -9.06
CA SER A 138 6.60 -1.43 -10.11
C SER A 138 6.66 0.09 -10.35
N ARG A 139 6.00 0.54 -11.42
CA ARG A 139 5.83 1.96 -11.76
C ARG A 139 4.38 2.26 -12.14
N PRO A 140 3.93 3.52 -12.09
CA PRO A 140 2.58 3.88 -12.48
C PRO A 140 2.26 3.45 -13.91
N ARG A 141 1.05 2.93 -14.11
CA ARG A 141 0.52 2.61 -15.43
C ARG A 141 0.15 3.91 -16.15
N ILE A 142 0.65 4.07 -17.36
CA ILE A 142 0.29 5.16 -18.27
C ILE A 142 -0.46 4.53 -19.45
N PRO A 143 -1.72 4.87 -19.69
CA PRO A 143 -2.50 4.34 -20.80
C PRO A 143 -2.14 5.07 -22.10
N ASP A 144 -2.32 4.43 -23.26
CA ASP A 144 -1.97 4.97 -24.58
C ASP A 144 -2.70 6.28 -24.93
N TRP A 145 -3.88 6.51 -24.34
CA TRP A 145 -4.67 7.72 -24.56
C TRP A 145 -4.25 8.92 -23.68
N CYS A 146 -3.21 8.79 -22.86
CA CYS A 146 -2.76 9.85 -21.96
C CYS A 146 -1.24 9.99 -21.99
N GLN A 147 -0.79 11.24 -22.08
CA GLN A 147 0.61 11.61 -21.91
C GLN A 147 0.75 12.54 -20.71
N PRO A 148 1.22 12.08 -19.56
CA PRO A 148 1.51 12.93 -18.41
C PRO A 148 2.56 13.98 -18.78
N ASP A 149 2.31 15.23 -18.42
CA ASP A 149 3.23 16.36 -18.65
C ASP A 149 4.00 16.75 -17.39
N GLY A 150 3.64 16.17 -16.23
CA GLY A 150 4.28 16.47 -14.93
C GLY A 150 3.89 17.83 -14.34
N ASP A 151 3.04 18.59 -15.00
CA ASP A 151 2.54 19.91 -14.59
C ASP A 151 1.03 19.86 -14.24
N ARG A 152 0.18 19.53 -15.21
CA ARG A 152 -1.28 19.47 -15.04
C ARG A 152 -1.85 18.08 -15.19
N ILE A 153 -1.16 17.22 -15.92
CA ILE A 153 -1.50 15.81 -16.07
C ILE A 153 -0.42 15.00 -15.35
N LEU A 154 -0.76 14.50 -14.18
CA LEU A 154 0.18 13.90 -13.23
C LEU A 154 0.03 12.38 -13.19
N THR A 155 1.13 11.70 -12.94
CA THR A 155 1.13 10.38 -12.31
C THR A 155 1.34 10.53 -10.81
N THR A 156 1.27 9.44 -10.06
CA THR A 156 1.56 9.47 -8.61
C THR A 156 2.97 9.97 -8.30
N ARG A 157 3.92 9.83 -9.24
CA ARG A 157 5.33 10.25 -9.07
C ARG A 157 5.53 11.76 -8.91
N GLN A 158 4.61 12.58 -9.41
CA GLN A 158 4.69 14.05 -9.34
C GLN A 158 3.74 14.67 -8.31
N ALA A 159 3.02 13.85 -7.54
CA ALA A 159 1.90 14.31 -6.72
C ALA A 159 2.18 14.42 -5.21
N TYR A 160 3.42 14.22 -4.75
CA TYR A 160 3.78 14.16 -3.33
C TYR A 160 4.79 15.24 -2.85
N PRO A 161 4.40 16.50 -2.67
CA PRO A 161 3.28 17.20 -3.27
C PRO A 161 3.60 17.65 -4.70
N PRO A 162 2.59 18.01 -5.49
CA PRO A 162 2.80 18.48 -6.86
C PRO A 162 3.50 19.84 -6.88
N PRO A 163 4.11 20.23 -8.04
CA PRO A 163 4.76 21.54 -8.19
C PRO A 163 3.80 22.71 -7.87
N VAL A 164 2.56 22.60 -8.32
CA VAL A 164 1.48 23.55 -8.03
C VAL A 164 0.31 22.80 -7.43
N MET A 165 -0.18 23.27 -6.28
CA MET A 165 -1.34 22.67 -5.62
C MET A 165 -2.59 22.85 -6.46
N PRO A 166 -3.33 21.77 -6.75
CA PRO A 166 -4.57 21.82 -7.50
C PRO A 166 -5.64 22.65 -6.77
N ALA A 167 -6.29 23.59 -7.48
CA ALA A 167 -7.55 24.15 -7.01
C ALA A 167 -8.72 23.17 -7.23
N HIS A 168 -8.67 22.41 -8.35
CA HIS A 168 -9.60 21.33 -8.63
C HIS A 168 -8.85 20.15 -9.24
N LEU A 169 -8.80 19.02 -8.52
CA LEU A 169 -8.14 17.79 -8.96
C LEU A 169 -9.17 16.81 -9.53
N VAL A 170 -8.92 16.30 -10.72
CA VAL A 170 -9.64 15.15 -11.28
C VAL A 170 -8.79 13.89 -11.06
N VAL A 171 -9.21 13.03 -10.16
CA VAL A 171 -8.54 11.74 -9.89
C VAL A 171 -9.16 10.66 -10.78
N ILE A 172 -8.32 9.93 -11.51
CA ILE A 172 -8.73 8.85 -12.40
C ILE A 172 -8.31 7.51 -11.77
N GLY A 173 -9.32 6.73 -11.37
CA GLY A 173 -9.11 5.45 -10.68
C GLY A 173 -9.49 5.50 -9.20
N SER A 174 -10.31 4.55 -8.79
CA SER A 174 -10.93 4.46 -7.45
C SER A 174 -10.40 3.33 -6.58
N GLY A 175 -9.20 2.83 -6.88
CA GLY A 175 -8.46 1.91 -6.00
C GLY A 175 -7.87 2.63 -4.79
N VAL A 176 -7.12 1.91 -3.96
CA VAL A 176 -6.51 2.44 -2.71
C VAL A 176 -5.80 3.77 -2.96
N THR A 177 -4.90 3.82 -3.93
CA THR A 177 -4.14 5.04 -4.25
C THR A 177 -5.05 6.21 -4.64
N GLY A 178 -6.07 5.96 -5.48
CA GLY A 178 -6.98 7.02 -5.93
C GLY A 178 -7.78 7.62 -4.79
N VAL A 179 -8.36 6.80 -3.90
CA VAL A 179 -9.16 7.31 -2.77
C VAL A 179 -8.30 8.01 -1.71
N GLU A 180 -7.04 7.59 -1.53
CA GLU A 180 -6.08 8.31 -0.66
C GLU A 180 -5.76 9.69 -1.23
N PHE A 181 -5.57 9.84 -2.54
CA PHE A 181 -5.40 11.14 -3.18
C PHE A 181 -6.65 12.03 -3.05
N VAL A 182 -7.84 11.46 -3.23
CA VAL A 182 -9.09 12.19 -2.97
C VAL A 182 -9.10 12.73 -1.55
N HIS A 183 -8.81 11.88 -0.58
CA HIS A 183 -8.75 12.29 0.83
C HIS A 183 -7.73 13.41 1.07
N MET A 184 -6.48 13.24 0.61
CA MET A 184 -5.41 14.22 0.80
C MET A 184 -5.78 15.60 0.26
N PHE A 185 -6.14 15.66 -1.03
CA PHE A 185 -6.37 16.95 -1.68
C PHE A 185 -7.68 17.62 -1.23
N ALA A 186 -8.72 16.84 -0.92
CA ALA A 186 -9.92 17.39 -0.30
C ALA A 186 -9.62 17.95 1.11
N SER A 187 -8.73 17.33 1.88
CA SER A 187 -8.29 17.85 3.19
C SER A 187 -7.46 19.13 3.07
N PHE A 188 -6.78 19.33 1.94
CA PHE A 188 -6.03 20.56 1.65
C PHE A 188 -6.90 21.67 1.02
N GLY A 189 -8.23 21.48 0.96
CA GLY A 189 -9.17 22.48 0.45
C GLY A 189 -9.36 22.47 -1.06
N ALA A 190 -8.77 21.53 -1.81
CA ALA A 190 -9.02 21.39 -3.23
C ALA A 190 -10.43 20.84 -3.49
N GLN A 191 -11.08 21.32 -4.56
CA GLN A 191 -12.21 20.60 -5.12
C GLN A 191 -11.71 19.29 -5.74
N VAL A 192 -12.47 18.20 -5.59
CA VAL A 192 -12.06 16.90 -6.13
C VAL A 192 -13.21 16.26 -6.91
N THR A 193 -12.88 15.74 -8.10
CA THR A 193 -13.74 14.84 -8.87
C THR A 193 -13.04 13.51 -9.02
N LEU A 194 -13.69 12.41 -8.61
CA LEU A 194 -13.19 11.05 -8.74
C LEU A 194 -13.90 10.32 -9.88
N VAL A 195 -13.13 9.86 -10.86
CA VAL A 195 -13.64 9.02 -11.98
C VAL A 195 -13.51 7.56 -11.60
N VAL A 196 -14.66 6.90 -11.46
CA VAL A 196 -14.81 5.53 -10.94
C VAL A 196 -15.33 4.63 -12.07
N SER A 197 -14.48 3.78 -12.64
CA SER A 197 -14.87 2.89 -13.74
C SER A 197 -15.71 1.68 -13.31
N ARG A 198 -15.95 1.51 -12.03
CA ARG A 198 -16.75 0.44 -11.44
C ARG A 198 -18.00 1.02 -10.78
N GLN A 199 -18.82 0.14 -10.15
CA GLN A 199 -20.06 0.55 -9.50
C GLN A 199 -19.85 1.14 -8.09
N GLN A 200 -18.65 1.03 -7.55
CA GLN A 200 -18.27 1.57 -6.23
C GLN A 200 -16.79 1.99 -6.22
N VAL A 201 -16.41 2.82 -5.27
CA VAL A 201 -15.01 3.03 -4.90
C VAL A 201 -14.45 1.74 -4.27
N LEU A 202 -13.13 1.59 -4.24
CA LEU A 202 -12.49 0.39 -3.70
C LEU A 202 -13.16 -0.91 -4.22
N PRO A 203 -13.15 -1.16 -5.51
CA PRO A 203 -14.02 -2.15 -6.16
C PRO A 203 -13.82 -3.60 -5.69
N ASN A 204 -12.69 -3.88 -5.03
CA ASN A 204 -12.35 -5.20 -4.49
C ASN A 204 -12.58 -5.30 -2.97
N LYS A 205 -13.21 -4.29 -2.35
CA LYS A 205 -13.52 -4.25 -0.93
C LYS A 205 -14.98 -4.55 -0.66
N ASP A 206 -15.29 -4.89 0.58
CA ASP A 206 -16.66 -5.11 1.03
C ASP A 206 -17.53 -3.88 0.64
N PRO A 207 -18.72 -4.08 0.03
CA PRO A 207 -19.59 -2.97 -0.40
C PRO A 207 -19.97 -2.01 0.75
N GLU A 208 -20.12 -2.51 1.96
CA GLU A 208 -20.46 -1.69 3.12
C GLU A 208 -19.29 -0.80 3.54
N VAL A 209 -18.06 -1.31 3.43
CA VAL A 209 -16.83 -0.53 3.63
C VAL A 209 -16.70 0.56 2.59
N ALA A 210 -16.94 0.21 1.31
CA ALA A 210 -16.91 1.18 0.21
C ALA A 210 -17.97 2.28 0.37
N ALA A 211 -19.21 1.90 0.74
CA ALA A 211 -20.31 2.84 0.95
C ALA A 211 -20.00 3.85 2.07
N ALA A 212 -19.39 3.42 3.16
CA ALA A 212 -18.99 4.32 4.24
C ALA A 212 -17.99 5.40 3.79
N LEU A 213 -17.06 5.05 2.88
CA LEU A 213 -16.11 6.01 2.32
C LEU A 213 -16.78 6.94 1.28
N GLU A 214 -17.68 6.41 0.44
CA GLU A 214 -18.43 7.20 -0.53
C GLU A 214 -19.31 8.26 0.16
N GLU A 215 -20.00 7.88 1.23
CA GLU A 215 -20.80 8.80 2.05
C GLU A 215 -19.95 9.96 2.60
N GLU A 216 -18.77 9.66 3.13
CA GLU A 216 -17.85 10.68 3.62
C GLU A 216 -17.35 11.59 2.50
N PHE A 217 -17.00 11.03 1.34
CA PHE A 217 -16.56 11.82 0.18
C PHE A 217 -17.67 12.77 -0.31
N LEU A 218 -18.91 12.29 -0.39
CA LEU A 218 -20.05 13.11 -0.77
C LEU A 218 -20.31 14.22 0.26
N ARG A 219 -20.23 13.91 1.56
CA ARG A 219 -20.36 14.88 2.64
C ARG A 219 -19.30 16.00 2.56
N ARG A 220 -18.10 15.67 2.08
CA ARG A 220 -16.99 16.61 1.86
C ARG A 220 -17.05 17.33 0.51
N GLY A 221 -18.12 17.14 -0.27
CA GLY A 221 -18.32 17.78 -1.55
C GLY A 221 -17.52 17.18 -2.73
N VAL A 222 -16.93 16.00 -2.57
CA VAL A 222 -16.27 15.27 -3.65
C VAL A 222 -17.32 14.85 -4.69
N ARG A 223 -17.02 15.06 -5.96
CA ARG A 223 -17.89 14.61 -7.06
C ARG A 223 -17.47 13.20 -7.49
N LEU A 224 -18.40 12.24 -7.45
CA LEU A 224 -18.17 10.86 -7.86
C LEU A 224 -18.79 10.61 -9.24
N PHE A 225 -17.96 10.24 -10.22
CA PHE A 225 -18.40 9.81 -11.56
C PHE A 225 -18.43 8.27 -11.58
N ILE A 226 -19.39 7.68 -10.86
CA ILE A 226 -19.57 6.22 -10.77
C ILE A 226 -19.95 5.63 -12.11
N GLY A 227 -19.37 4.49 -12.48
CA GLY A 227 -19.61 3.78 -13.74
C GLY A 227 -18.98 4.44 -14.96
N ALA A 228 -18.14 5.47 -14.79
CA ALA A 228 -17.48 6.18 -15.88
C ALA A 228 -16.01 5.76 -16.02
N ARG A 229 -15.58 5.46 -17.23
CA ARG A 229 -14.18 5.16 -17.55
C ARG A 229 -13.57 6.31 -18.34
N ALA A 230 -12.46 6.85 -17.86
CA ALA A 230 -11.69 7.84 -18.60
C ALA A 230 -11.12 7.22 -19.90
N VAL A 231 -11.23 7.94 -21.00
CA VAL A 231 -10.77 7.56 -22.35
C VAL A 231 -9.88 8.61 -23.00
N GLY A 232 -9.69 9.75 -22.35
CA GLY A 232 -8.81 10.81 -22.84
C GLY A 232 -8.72 11.97 -21.86
N ILE A 233 -7.61 12.72 -21.96
CA ILE A 233 -7.39 13.97 -21.22
C ILE A 233 -6.89 15.00 -22.20
N ASP A 234 -7.54 16.14 -22.23
CA ASP A 234 -7.16 17.28 -23.08
C ASP A 234 -6.78 18.48 -22.19
N ARG A 235 -5.78 19.26 -22.61
CA ARG A 235 -5.49 20.56 -22.01
C ARG A 235 -6.56 21.54 -22.51
N THR A 236 -7.05 22.36 -21.61
CA THR A 236 -8.05 23.39 -21.95
C THR A 236 -7.38 24.74 -22.23
N GLU A 237 -8.05 25.65 -22.96
CA GLU A 237 -7.51 26.98 -23.33
C GLU A 237 -7.18 27.85 -22.11
N ASP A 238 -7.89 27.64 -20.99
CA ASP A 238 -7.66 28.31 -19.72
C ASP A 238 -6.50 27.71 -18.90
N GLY A 239 -5.77 26.74 -19.48
CA GLY A 239 -4.63 26.07 -18.84
C GLY A 239 -5.00 24.95 -17.88
N GLY A 240 -6.27 24.57 -17.79
CA GLY A 240 -6.76 23.42 -17.04
C GLY A 240 -6.71 22.11 -17.83
N VAL A 241 -7.53 21.16 -17.39
CA VAL A 241 -7.70 19.84 -18.02
C VAL A 241 -9.17 19.46 -18.15
N ALA A 242 -9.48 18.67 -19.17
CA ALA A 242 -10.77 18.04 -19.39
C ALA A 242 -10.60 16.53 -19.57
N VAL A 243 -11.09 15.73 -18.63
CA VAL A 243 -11.07 14.26 -18.67
C VAL A 243 -12.36 13.78 -19.30
N ARG A 244 -12.26 13.15 -20.47
CA ARG A 244 -13.40 12.58 -21.20
C ARG A 244 -13.65 11.15 -20.74
N CYS A 245 -14.92 10.82 -20.51
CA CYS A 245 -15.36 9.48 -20.16
C CYS A 245 -16.09 8.78 -21.30
N ASP A 246 -16.13 7.45 -21.26
CA ASP A 246 -16.75 6.58 -22.25
C ASP A 246 -18.28 6.74 -22.36
N ASP A 247 -18.91 7.26 -21.32
CA ASP A 247 -20.36 7.54 -21.25
C ASP A 247 -20.74 8.97 -21.66
N GLY A 248 -19.77 9.76 -22.15
CA GLY A 248 -19.95 11.13 -22.59
C GLY A 248 -19.81 12.19 -21.48
N ARG A 249 -19.69 11.81 -20.22
CA ARG A 249 -19.38 12.76 -19.14
C ARG A 249 -17.97 13.34 -19.33
N VAL A 250 -17.79 14.59 -18.92
CA VAL A 250 -16.50 15.28 -18.93
C VAL A 250 -16.24 15.88 -17.56
N ALA A 251 -15.15 15.47 -16.91
CA ALA A 251 -14.69 16.06 -15.67
C ALA A 251 -13.64 17.14 -15.98
N ARG A 252 -13.90 18.40 -15.54
CA ARG A 252 -12.98 19.54 -15.73
C ARG A 252 -12.30 19.86 -14.40
N GLY A 253 -11.03 20.25 -14.46
CA GLY A 253 -10.26 20.65 -13.31
C GLY A 253 -9.01 21.44 -13.68
N THR A 254 -8.26 21.87 -12.67
CA THR A 254 -6.95 22.50 -12.90
C THR A 254 -5.87 21.45 -13.15
N HIS A 255 -6.05 20.24 -12.61
CA HIS A 255 -5.12 19.11 -12.74
C HIS A 255 -5.88 17.80 -12.89
N ALA A 256 -5.25 16.82 -13.54
CA ALA A 256 -5.68 15.43 -13.57
C ALA A 256 -4.58 14.52 -13.00
N LEU A 257 -4.97 13.47 -12.28
CA LEU A 257 -4.07 12.50 -11.69
C LEU A 257 -4.44 11.09 -12.11
N LEU A 258 -3.49 10.35 -12.68
CA LEU A 258 -3.63 8.94 -13.01
C LEU A 258 -3.34 8.07 -11.76
N ALA A 259 -4.35 7.37 -11.27
CA ALA A 259 -4.28 6.41 -10.17
C ALA A 259 -4.88 5.04 -10.59
N ILE A 260 -4.51 4.57 -11.80
CA ILE A 260 -5.09 3.39 -12.48
C ILE A 260 -4.26 2.12 -12.31
N GLY A 261 -3.45 2.05 -11.27
CA GLY A 261 -2.59 0.91 -10.94
C GLY A 261 -1.18 1.05 -11.50
N SER A 262 -0.44 -0.04 -11.46
CA SER A 262 0.98 -0.09 -11.78
C SER A 262 1.30 -1.21 -12.78
N VAL A 263 2.51 -1.17 -13.31
CA VAL A 263 3.11 -2.22 -14.14
C VAL A 263 4.46 -2.62 -13.54
N PRO A 264 4.85 -3.91 -13.58
CA PRO A 264 6.11 -4.37 -13.00
C PRO A 264 7.31 -3.79 -13.75
N ASN A 265 8.44 -3.61 -13.05
CA ASN A 265 9.71 -3.20 -13.64
C ASN A 265 10.51 -4.45 -14.04
N SER A 266 10.05 -5.18 -15.05
CA SER A 266 10.66 -6.41 -15.57
C SER A 266 11.44 -6.20 -16.85
N GLU A 267 11.22 -5.11 -17.56
CA GLU A 267 11.99 -4.77 -18.75
C GLU A 267 13.45 -4.50 -18.36
N ASP A 268 14.38 -4.73 -19.27
CA ASP A 268 15.82 -4.47 -19.11
C ASP A 268 16.54 -5.27 -18.01
N LEU A 269 15.82 -6.20 -17.33
CA LEU A 269 16.42 -7.06 -16.30
C LEU A 269 17.26 -8.20 -16.87
N GLY A 270 17.24 -8.44 -18.19
CA GLY A 270 17.93 -9.56 -18.81
C GLY A 270 17.35 -10.93 -18.46
N LEU A 271 16.04 -11.01 -18.23
CA LEU A 271 15.34 -12.24 -17.82
C LEU A 271 15.58 -13.40 -18.79
N ASP A 272 15.51 -13.12 -20.11
CA ASP A 272 15.75 -14.12 -21.17
C ASP A 272 17.16 -14.71 -21.09
N ALA A 273 18.18 -13.92 -20.75
CA ALA A 273 19.56 -14.38 -20.63
C ALA A 273 19.75 -15.40 -19.50
N ALA A 274 18.89 -15.34 -18.48
CA ALA A 274 18.87 -16.26 -17.34
C ALA A 274 17.78 -17.33 -17.45
N GLY A 275 16.95 -17.32 -18.49
CA GLY A 275 15.83 -18.23 -18.69
C GLY A 275 14.66 -18.02 -17.71
N VAL A 276 14.48 -16.80 -17.22
CA VAL A 276 13.39 -16.45 -16.30
C VAL A 276 12.13 -16.05 -17.07
N ASP A 277 11.03 -16.73 -16.80
CA ASP A 277 9.75 -16.49 -17.45
C ASP A 277 9.01 -15.28 -16.86
N THR A 278 8.20 -14.62 -17.69
CA THR A 278 7.22 -13.62 -17.27
C THR A 278 5.81 -14.01 -17.74
N ASP A 279 4.80 -13.54 -17.03
CA ASP A 279 3.41 -13.64 -17.50
C ASP A 279 3.10 -12.56 -18.56
N GLU A 280 1.89 -12.62 -19.14
CA GLU A 280 1.42 -11.67 -20.18
C GLU A 280 1.39 -10.20 -19.71
N ARG A 281 1.44 -9.95 -18.40
CA ARG A 281 1.47 -8.62 -17.80
C ARG A 281 2.87 -8.17 -17.40
N GLY A 282 3.89 -9.02 -17.63
CA GLY A 282 5.28 -8.74 -17.31
C GLY A 282 5.69 -9.07 -15.87
N TYR A 283 4.82 -9.68 -15.06
CA TYR A 283 5.22 -10.17 -13.74
C TYR A 283 6.09 -11.42 -13.85
N VAL A 284 6.98 -11.62 -12.89
CA VAL A 284 7.75 -12.86 -12.74
C VAL A 284 6.95 -13.83 -11.85
N PRO A 285 6.34 -14.91 -12.41
CA PRO A 285 5.60 -15.87 -11.63
C PRO A 285 6.50 -16.57 -10.61
N VAL A 286 5.99 -16.78 -9.41
CA VAL A 286 6.75 -17.43 -8.33
C VAL A 286 5.95 -18.49 -7.62
N ASN A 287 6.66 -19.50 -7.11
CA ASN A 287 6.11 -20.55 -6.27
C ASN A 287 5.94 -20.07 -4.81
N GLN A 288 5.60 -20.98 -3.90
CA GLN A 288 5.40 -20.71 -2.47
C GLN A 288 6.67 -20.25 -1.73
N HIS A 289 7.85 -20.45 -2.29
CA HIS A 289 9.15 -20.00 -1.77
C HIS A 289 9.63 -18.72 -2.45
N CYS A 290 8.79 -18.09 -3.24
CA CYS A 290 9.13 -16.94 -4.10
C CYS A 290 10.21 -17.24 -5.15
N GLN A 291 10.43 -18.52 -5.52
CA GLN A 291 11.32 -18.91 -6.61
C GLN A 291 10.59 -18.74 -7.95
N SER A 292 11.32 -18.25 -8.94
CA SER A 292 10.90 -18.28 -10.35
C SER A 292 10.94 -19.71 -10.91
N ASN A 293 10.75 -19.87 -12.21
CA ASN A 293 11.01 -21.13 -12.92
C ASN A 293 12.50 -21.56 -12.89
N VAL A 294 13.42 -20.64 -12.53
CA VAL A 294 14.84 -20.91 -12.31
C VAL A 294 15.10 -21.00 -10.80
N PRO A 295 15.44 -22.18 -10.23
CA PRO A 295 15.34 -22.43 -8.77
C PRO A 295 16.19 -21.55 -7.85
N HIS A 296 17.30 -20.95 -8.35
CA HIS A 296 18.17 -20.06 -7.57
C HIS A 296 17.90 -18.56 -7.86
N ILE A 297 16.88 -18.27 -8.70
CA ILE A 297 16.43 -16.91 -8.98
C ILE A 297 15.04 -16.72 -8.36
N TYR A 298 14.94 -15.73 -7.50
CA TYR A 298 13.74 -15.36 -6.75
C TYR A 298 13.17 -14.03 -7.26
N ALA A 299 11.86 -13.82 -7.09
CA ALA A 299 11.25 -12.52 -7.28
C ALA A 299 10.32 -12.17 -6.11
N ALA A 300 10.34 -10.90 -5.70
CA ALA A 300 9.55 -10.43 -4.57
C ALA A 300 9.01 -9.00 -4.78
N GLY A 301 8.09 -8.61 -3.91
CA GLY A 301 7.36 -7.35 -4.01
C GLY A 301 6.49 -7.31 -5.26
N ASP A 302 6.26 -6.12 -5.77
CA ASP A 302 5.34 -5.91 -6.88
C ASP A 302 5.74 -6.66 -8.16
N LEU A 303 7.04 -6.90 -8.36
CA LEU A 303 7.54 -7.66 -9.49
C LEU A 303 6.98 -9.09 -9.55
N SER A 304 6.67 -9.69 -8.41
CA SER A 304 6.14 -11.07 -8.33
C SER A 304 4.65 -11.19 -8.68
N GLY A 305 3.94 -10.07 -8.86
CA GLY A 305 2.51 -10.06 -9.12
C GLY A 305 1.62 -10.56 -7.97
N LYS A 306 2.22 -10.78 -6.79
CA LYS A 306 1.48 -11.12 -5.57
C LYS A 306 0.88 -9.85 -4.96
N LEU A 307 0.48 -9.89 -3.70
CA LEU A 307 -0.15 -8.75 -3.03
C LEU A 307 0.82 -7.55 -2.91
N PRO A 308 0.54 -6.37 -3.54
CA PRO A 308 1.47 -5.24 -3.61
C PRO A 308 1.44 -4.41 -2.33
N LEU A 309 1.98 -4.95 -1.24
CA LEU A 309 2.11 -4.30 0.06
C LEU A 309 3.56 -4.35 0.53
N SER A 310 4.07 -3.24 1.09
CA SER A 310 5.44 -3.16 1.61
C SER A 310 5.71 -4.18 2.72
N SER A 311 4.73 -4.46 3.59
CA SER A 311 4.81 -5.48 4.65
C SER A 311 4.93 -6.89 4.07
N VAL A 312 4.17 -7.20 3.02
CA VAL A 312 4.25 -8.48 2.30
C VAL A 312 5.59 -8.62 1.61
N ALA A 313 6.04 -7.57 0.90
CA ALA A 313 7.34 -7.55 0.23
C ALA A 313 8.49 -7.79 1.23
N ALA A 314 8.49 -7.12 2.38
CA ALA A 314 9.48 -7.31 3.43
C ALA A 314 9.48 -8.75 3.96
N MET A 315 8.30 -9.33 4.20
CA MET A 315 8.18 -10.71 4.66
C MET A 315 8.63 -11.72 3.57
N GLN A 316 8.33 -11.48 2.30
CA GLN A 316 8.87 -12.27 1.18
C GLN A 316 10.41 -12.23 1.21
N GLY A 317 11.01 -11.04 1.33
CA GLY A 317 12.46 -10.89 1.41
C GLY A 317 13.09 -11.70 2.56
N ARG A 318 12.48 -11.65 3.74
CA ARG A 318 12.90 -12.47 4.88
C ARG A 318 12.81 -13.97 4.59
N LYS A 319 11.69 -14.43 4.05
CA LYS A 319 11.48 -15.86 3.72
C LYS A 319 12.43 -16.36 2.64
N ILE A 320 12.71 -15.53 1.64
CA ILE A 320 13.71 -15.82 0.63
C ILE A 320 15.10 -15.98 1.24
N ALA A 321 15.51 -15.06 2.12
CA ALA A 321 16.79 -15.16 2.81
C ALA A 321 16.90 -16.45 3.64
N GLU A 322 15.86 -16.82 4.38
CA GLU A 322 15.79 -18.09 5.11
C GLU A 322 15.94 -19.31 4.18
N HIS A 323 15.26 -19.28 3.02
CA HIS A 323 15.31 -20.37 2.04
C HIS A 323 16.66 -20.47 1.35
N VAL A 324 17.26 -19.35 0.94
CA VAL A 324 18.61 -19.28 0.32
C VAL A 324 19.67 -19.83 1.28
N MET A 325 19.51 -19.59 2.57
CA MET A 325 20.45 -20.09 3.60
C MET A 325 20.15 -21.52 4.07
N GLY A 326 19.22 -22.21 3.42
CA GLY A 326 18.91 -23.61 3.69
C GLY A 326 18.24 -23.83 5.07
N MET A 327 17.62 -22.81 5.63
CA MET A 327 16.86 -22.92 6.87
C MET A 327 15.58 -23.70 6.61
N GLN A 328 15.67 -25.03 6.68
CA GLN A 328 14.50 -25.94 6.64
C GLN A 328 13.91 -26.09 8.05
N ALA A 329 13.47 -24.99 8.63
CA ALA A 329 12.80 -25.09 9.90
C ALA A 329 11.42 -25.76 9.72
N ARG A 330 11.04 -26.64 10.65
CA ARG A 330 9.65 -27.11 10.84
C ARG A 330 8.65 -25.93 10.93
N GLU A 331 9.16 -24.74 11.10
CA GLU A 331 8.48 -23.47 11.29
C GLU A 331 8.51 -22.56 10.06
N HIS A 332 9.06 -22.99 8.92
CA HIS A 332 9.01 -22.21 7.69
C HIS A 332 7.57 -22.22 7.15
N ARG A 333 6.73 -21.38 7.75
CA ARG A 333 5.36 -21.16 7.28
C ARG A 333 5.41 -20.40 5.98
N HIS A 334 4.73 -20.91 4.95
CA HIS A 334 4.52 -20.17 3.72
C HIS A 334 3.71 -18.90 4.01
N LEU A 335 3.91 -17.89 3.17
CA LEU A 335 3.09 -16.70 3.24
C LEU A 335 1.69 -17.04 2.73
N ASP A 336 0.72 -16.84 3.61
CA ASP A 336 -0.69 -16.87 3.28
C ASP A 336 -1.13 -15.43 3.00
N TYR A 337 -1.24 -15.09 1.72
CA TYR A 337 -1.56 -13.73 1.31
C TYR A 337 -2.99 -13.31 1.67
N ASP A 338 -3.91 -14.29 1.82
CA ASP A 338 -5.29 -14.04 2.22
C ASP A 338 -5.41 -13.61 3.69
N LYS A 339 -4.35 -13.88 4.48
CA LYS A 339 -4.24 -13.47 5.89
C LYS A 339 -3.41 -12.19 6.10
N ALA A 340 -3.00 -11.53 5.03
CA ALA A 340 -2.25 -10.29 5.13
C ALA A 340 -3.20 -9.10 5.39
N PRO A 341 -3.02 -8.33 6.47
CA PRO A 341 -3.83 -7.14 6.71
C PRO A 341 -3.51 -6.07 5.67
N GLN A 342 -4.54 -5.34 5.28
CA GLN A 342 -4.48 -4.22 4.33
C GLN A 342 -5.12 -2.99 4.95
N ALA A 343 -4.57 -1.82 4.66
CA ALA A 343 -5.14 -0.56 5.10
C ALA A 343 -5.27 0.44 3.94
N VAL A 344 -6.26 1.31 4.04
CA VAL A 344 -6.47 2.49 3.20
C VAL A 344 -6.47 3.70 4.12
N PHE A 345 -5.52 4.59 3.92
CA PHE A 345 -5.27 5.73 4.80
C PHE A 345 -6.12 6.94 4.37
N THR A 346 -7.43 6.78 4.44
CA THR A 346 -8.42 7.84 4.26
C THR A 346 -8.90 8.35 5.60
N GLU A 347 -9.89 9.22 5.63
CA GLU A 347 -10.63 9.57 6.81
C GLU A 347 -12.12 9.44 6.50
N PRO A 348 -12.79 8.43 7.10
CA PRO A 348 -12.24 7.43 8.04
C PRO A 348 -11.19 6.50 7.40
N GLU A 349 -10.23 6.01 8.21
CA GLU A 349 -9.32 4.93 7.78
C GLU A 349 -10.11 3.65 7.55
N ILE A 350 -9.59 2.78 6.69
CA ILE A 350 -10.15 1.46 6.44
C ILE A 350 -9.05 0.43 6.60
N ALA A 351 -9.35 -0.66 7.30
CA ALA A 351 -8.44 -1.79 7.36
C ALA A 351 -9.21 -3.11 7.34
N GLU A 352 -8.63 -4.11 6.69
CA GLU A 352 -9.25 -5.43 6.50
C GLU A 352 -8.21 -6.53 6.56
N VAL A 353 -8.65 -7.72 6.98
CA VAL A 353 -7.85 -8.94 6.96
C VAL A 353 -8.73 -10.17 6.81
N GLY A 354 -8.23 -11.18 6.10
CA GLY A 354 -8.90 -12.47 5.96
C GLY A 354 -10.17 -12.39 5.11
N VAL A 355 -11.13 -13.24 5.42
CA VAL A 355 -12.37 -13.42 4.65
C VAL A 355 -13.31 -12.24 4.83
N ALA A 356 -13.70 -11.59 3.73
CA ALA A 356 -14.74 -10.57 3.72
C ALA A 356 -16.15 -11.21 3.71
N GLU A 357 -17.14 -10.52 4.30
CA GLU A 357 -18.53 -10.98 4.33
C GLU A 357 -19.08 -11.26 2.93
N ALA A 358 -18.90 -10.30 2.01
CA ALA A 358 -19.38 -10.42 0.64
C ALA A 358 -18.74 -11.61 -0.12
N GLU A 359 -17.47 -11.87 0.12
CA GLU A 359 -16.75 -13.00 -0.47
C GLU A 359 -17.25 -14.35 0.08
N ALA A 360 -17.42 -14.43 1.41
CA ALA A 360 -17.99 -15.63 2.04
C ALA A 360 -19.38 -15.94 1.52
N PHE A 361 -20.22 -14.91 1.38
CA PHE A 361 -21.57 -15.05 0.84
C PHE A 361 -21.54 -15.53 -0.62
N ALA A 362 -20.70 -14.93 -1.46
CA ALA A 362 -20.56 -15.30 -2.87
C ALA A 362 -20.06 -16.75 -3.05
N SER A 363 -19.19 -17.24 -2.15
CA SER A 363 -18.69 -18.63 -2.15
C SER A 363 -19.63 -19.64 -1.47
N GLY A 364 -20.76 -19.19 -0.91
CA GLY A 364 -21.69 -20.03 -0.17
C GLY A 364 -21.17 -20.54 1.18
N ARG A 365 -20.10 -19.94 1.69
CA ARG A 365 -19.50 -20.26 3.00
C ARG A 365 -20.42 -19.80 4.13
N LYS A 366 -20.75 -20.69 5.06
CA LYS A 366 -21.47 -20.32 6.29
C LYS A 366 -20.54 -19.51 7.20
N ILE A 367 -20.99 -18.33 7.58
CA ILE A 367 -20.27 -17.42 8.48
C ILE A 367 -21.22 -16.84 9.52
N ARG A 368 -20.68 -16.40 10.63
CA ARG A 368 -21.29 -15.44 11.55
C ARG A 368 -20.62 -14.10 11.35
N VAL A 369 -21.42 -13.04 11.25
CA VAL A 369 -20.93 -11.65 11.14
C VAL A 369 -21.46 -10.87 12.32
N THR A 370 -20.58 -10.21 13.05
CA THR A 370 -20.95 -9.24 14.08
C THR A 370 -20.39 -7.87 13.72
N LYS A 371 -21.20 -6.83 13.81
CA LYS A 371 -20.84 -5.45 13.49
C LYS A 371 -21.20 -4.54 14.64
N VAL A 372 -20.23 -3.73 15.08
CA VAL A 372 -20.39 -2.75 16.16
C VAL A 372 -20.01 -1.36 15.66
N PRO A 373 -20.93 -0.37 15.70
CA PRO A 373 -20.63 0.99 15.30
C PRO A 373 -19.82 1.73 16.38
N PHE A 374 -18.89 2.59 15.95
CA PHE A 374 -18.14 3.45 16.90
C PHE A 374 -18.99 4.52 17.59
N SER A 375 -20.21 4.78 17.12
CA SER A 375 -21.14 5.71 17.77
C SER A 375 -21.55 5.30 19.19
N SER A 376 -21.39 4.04 19.57
CA SER A 376 -21.59 3.53 20.93
C SER A 376 -20.30 3.47 21.76
N ASN A 377 -19.13 3.67 21.16
CA ASN A 377 -17.84 3.54 21.84
C ASN A 377 -17.49 4.83 22.62
N PRO A 378 -17.26 4.76 23.95
CA PRO A 378 -16.96 5.96 24.76
C PRO A 378 -15.73 6.73 24.27
N LYS A 379 -14.67 6.05 23.84
CA LYS A 379 -13.44 6.72 23.37
C LYS A 379 -13.62 7.42 22.03
N ALA A 380 -14.44 6.87 21.14
CA ALA A 380 -14.78 7.51 19.88
C ALA A 380 -15.58 8.81 20.13
N LEU A 381 -16.51 8.79 21.09
CA LEU A 381 -17.24 9.99 21.52
C LEU A 381 -16.32 11.02 22.17
N ILE A 382 -15.41 10.61 23.07
CA ILE A 382 -14.39 11.49 23.68
C ILE A 382 -13.52 12.17 22.62
N ASN A 383 -13.18 11.44 21.55
CA ASN A 383 -12.36 11.96 20.44
C ASN A 383 -13.16 12.81 19.43
N ASN A 384 -14.46 12.99 19.65
CA ASN A 384 -15.39 13.65 18.72
C ASN A 384 -15.33 13.07 17.30
N ASP A 385 -15.13 11.74 17.19
CA ASP A 385 -15.09 11.03 15.93
C ASP A 385 -15.74 9.63 16.04
N PRO A 386 -17.09 9.59 16.11
CA PRO A 386 -17.86 8.35 16.28
C PRO A 386 -18.17 7.65 14.95
N ARG A 387 -17.53 8.05 13.84
CA ARG A 387 -17.77 7.50 12.51
C ARG A 387 -17.17 6.12 12.36
N GLY A 388 -17.91 5.24 11.67
CA GLY A 388 -17.43 3.92 11.28
C GLY A 388 -17.85 2.79 12.21
N PHE A 389 -17.17 1.66 12.05
CA PHE A 389 -17.55 0.40 12.72
C PHE A 389 -16.39 -0.59 12.75
N VAL A 390 -16.55 -1.61 13.60
CA VAL A 390 -15.80 -2.87 13.55
C VAL A 390 -16.75 -3.97 13.07
N LYS A 391 -16.28 -4.80 12.14
CA LYS A 391 -16.96 -6.01 11.65
C LYS A 391 -16.03 -7.19 11.84
N ILE A 392 -16.49 -8.28 12.48
CA ILE A 392 -15.77 -9.54 12.62
C ILE A 392 -16.55 -10.64 11.91
N VAL A 393 -15.83 -11.43 11.13
CA VAL A 393 -16.34 -12.63 10.44
C VAL A 393 -15.75 -13.85 11.12
N SER A 394 -16.62 -14.77 11.56
CA SER A 394 -16.22 -16.00 12.25
C SER A 394 -16.92 -17.24 11.71
N ASP A 395 -16.34 -18.40 11.95
CA ASP A 395 -16.95 -19.68 11.67
C ASP A 395 -18.01 -19.99 12.73
N PRO A 396 -19.29 -20.22 12.34
CA PRO A 396 -20.37 -20.40 13.32
C PRO A 396 -20.28 -21.72 14.11
N ALA A 397 -19.55 -22.72 13.61
CA ALA A 397 -19.42 -24.02 14.27
C ALA A 397 -18.26 -24.05 15.28
N THR A 398 -17.16 -23.39 14.97
CA THR A 398 -15.93 -23.44 15.79
C THR A 398 -15.67 -22.15 16.56
N GLY A 399 -16.30 -21.06 16.17
CA GLY A 399 -15.99 -19.70 16.66
C GLY A 399 -14.68 -19.13 16.15
N THR A 400 -13.97 -19.80 15.23
CA THR A 400 -12.68 -19.32 14.71
C THR A 400 -12.86 -18.01 13.95
N VAL A 401 -12.01 -17.02 14.24
CA VAL A 401 -11.98 -15.74 13.52
C VAL A 401 -11.43 -15.98 12.11
N LEU A 402 -12.24 -15.65 11.10
CA LEU A 402 -11.91 -15.84 9.68
C LEU A 402 -11.43 -14.56 9.02
N GLY A 403 -11.88 -13.41 9.53
CA GLY A 403 -11.54 -12.11 8.99
C GLY A 403 -12.27 -10.98 9.71
N GLY A 404 -12.06 -9.78 9.22
CA GLY A 404 -12.78 -8.61 9.70
C GLY A 404 -12.36 -7.34 8.99
N SER A 405 -13.19 -6.32 9.17
CA SER A 405 -13.02 -5.00 8.60
C SER A 405 -13.24 -3.94 9.69
N ILE A 406 -12.45 -2.90 9.63
CA ILE A 406 -12.57 -1.73 10.51
C ILE A 406 -12.64 -0.50 9.62
N VAL A 407 -13.65 0.33 9.82
CA VAL A 407 -13.78 1.65 9.23
C VAL A 407 -13.78 2.66 10.35
N GLY A 408 -12.82 3.57 10.41
CA GLY A 408 -12.75 4.58 11.46
C GLY A 408 -11.33 4.92 11.86
N ARG A 409 -11.20 5.80 12.83
CA ARG A 409 -9.89 6.27 13.30
C ARG A 409 -9.04 5.14 13.87
N HIS A 410 -7.76 5.09 13.48
CA HIS A 410 -6.79 4.06 13.90
C HIS A 410 -7.12 2.63 13.39
N ALA A 411 -7.89 2.51 12.32
CA ALA A 411 -8.23 1.20 11.76
C ALA A 411 -6.96 0.39 11.39
N ALA A 412 -5.91 1.07 10.88
CA ALA A 412 -4.65 0.43 10.50
C ALA A 412 -3.91 -0.19 11.68
N GLU A 413 -4.00 0.39 12.87
CA GLU A 413 -3.42 -0.15 14.10
C GLU A 413 -4.31 -1.23 14.71
N LEU A 414 -5.62 -0.98 14.78
CA LEU A 414 -6.59 -1.89 15.41
C LEU A 414 -6.72 -3.23 14.67
N ILE A 415 -6.61 -3.23 13.34
CA ILE A 415 -6.71 -4.46 12.53
C ILE A 415 -5.67 -5.51 12.93
N SER A 416 -4.57 -5.09 13.56
CA SER A 416 -3.50 -5.99 14.00
C SER A 416 -3.98 -7.05 14.98
N VAL A 417 -4.99 -6.77 15.80
CA VAL A 417 -5.59 -7.73 16.73
C VAL A 417 -6.34 -8.82 15.94
N ILE A 418 -7.17 -8.41 14.98
CA ILE A 418 -7.91 -9.35 14.11
C ILE A 418 -6.92 -10.15 13.24
N ALA A 419 -5.88 -9.50 12.71
CA ALA A 419 -4.85 -10.16 11.92
C ALA A 419 -4.11 -11.24 12.73
N LEU A 420 -3.79 -10.97 14.00
CA LEU A 420 -3.20 -11.98 14.90
C LEU A 420 -4.18 -13.13 15.13
N ALA A 421 -5.46 -12.84 15.38
CA ALA A 421 -6.48 -13.86 15.59
C ALA A 421 -6.64 -14.76 14.34
N VAL A 422 -6.70 -14.18 13.14
CA VAL A 422 -6.80 -14.91 11.86
C VAL A 422 -5.55 -15.77 11.61
N ASN A 423 -4.35 -15.21 11.81
CA ASN A 423 -3.10 -15.94 11.58
C ASN A 423 -2.87 -17.09 12.56
N CYS A 424 -3.31 -16.92 13.80
CA CYS A 424 -3.17 -17.93 14.85
C CYS A 424 -4.39 -18.85 14.98
N ASN A 425 -5.42 -18.68 14.14
CA ASN A 425 -6.69 -19.41 14.21
C ASN A 425 -7.36 -19.29 15.59
N LEU A 426 -7.30 -18.12 16.22
CA LEU A 426 -7.95 -17.84 17.49
C LEU A 426 -9.48 -17.81 17.30
N ARG A 427 -10.20 -18.03 18.39
CA ARG A 427 -11.66 -17.96 18.45
C ARG A 427 -12.11 -16.57 18.86
N VAL A 428 -13.35 -16.25 18.58
CA VAL A 428 -13.99 -15.02 19.10
C VAL A 428 -13.91 -14.95 20.64
N ALA A 429 -14.06 -16.08 21.33
CA ALA A 429 -13.90 -16.15 22.78
C ALA A 429 -12.49 -15.71 23.24
N ASP A 430 -11.43 -16.04 22.52
CA ASP A 430 -10.07 -15.62 22.86
C ASP A 430 -9.90 -14.09 22.75
N VAL A 431 -10.64 -13.45 21.81
CA VAL A 431 -10.67 -11.99 21.67
C VAL A 431 -11.49 -11.35 22.79
N VAL A 432 -12.63 -11.93 23.15
CA VAL A 432 -13.49 -11.48 24.27
C VAL A 432 -12.74 -11.55 25.59
N ASP A 433 -12.03 -12.65 25.84
CA ASP A 433 -11.28 -12.89 27.08
C ASP A 433 -9.99 -12.05 27.17
N SER A 434 -9.57 -11.38 26.09
CA SER A 434 -8.43 -10.47 26.12
C SER A 434 -8.79 -9.19 26.86
N LEU A 435 -7.94 -8.80 27.83
CA LEU A 435 -8.16 -7.57 28.60
C LEU A 435 -7.66 -6.37 27.81
N LEU A 436 -8.57 -5.64 27.19
CA LEU A 436 -8.27 -4.42 26.46
C LEU A 436 -8.34 -3.18 27.37
N VAL A 437 -7.62 -2.13 26.98
CA VAL A 437 -7.56 -0.87 27.76
C VAL A 437 -8.89 -0.15 27.71
N HIS A 438 -9.36 0.36 28.86
CA HIS A 438 -10.52 1.22 28.98
C HIS A 438 -10.12 2.66 29.41
N PRO A 439 -10.69 3.76 28.81
CA PRO A 439 -11.48 3.75 27.56
C PRO A 439 -10.59 3.71 26.34
N SER A 440 -10.90 2.84 25.39
CA SER A 440 -10.19 2.74 24.12
C SER A 440 -11.15 2.41 22.97
N VAL A 441 -10.74 2.73 21.74
CA VAL A 441 -11.50 2.32 20.54
C VAL A 441 -11.39 0.79 20.34
N ALA A 442 -10.33 0.18 20.88
CA ALA A 442 -10.10 -1.26 20.80
C ALA A 442 -11.19 -2.10 21.50
N GLU A 443 -11.93 -1.54 22.47
CA GLU A 443 -13.03 -2.25 23.13
C GLU A 443 -14.11 -2.70 22.15
N SER A 444 -14.32 -1.96 21.06
CA SER A 444 -15.25 -2.38 20.00
C SER A 444 -14.84 -3.69 19.29
N LEU A 445 -13.58 -4.12 19.42
CA LEU A 445 -13.15 -5.44 18.94
C LEU A 445 -13.71 -6.56 19.82
N THR A 446 -13.71 -6.36 21.13
CA THR A 446 -14.30 -7.30 22.10
C THR A 446 -15.81 -7.39 21.88
N GLU A 447 -16.49 -6.24 21.81
CA GLU A 447 -17.94 -6.19 21.55
C GLU A 447 -18.32 -6.85 20.21
N ALA A 448 -17.49 -6.69 19.16
CA ALA A 448 -17.71 -7.33 17.87
C ALA A 448 -17.37 -8.83 17.87
N ALA A 449 -16.63 -9.34 18.84
CA ALA A 449 -16.33 -10.74 19.03
C ALA A 449 -17.42 -11.49 19.83
N GLU A 450 -18.24 -10.81 20.63
CA GLU A 450 -19.40 -11.38 21.34
C GLU A 450 -20.51 -11.82 20.37
#